data_0dd616f485db9652202448a98fbeed14
#
_entry.id   0dd616f485db9652202448a98fbeed14
#
_cell.length_a   1.000
_cell.length_b   1.000
_cell.length_c   1.000
_cell.angle_alpha   90.00
_cell.angle_beta   90.00
_cell.angle_gamma   90.00
#
_symmetry.space_group_name_H-M   'P 1'
#
loop_
_entity.id
_entity.type
_entity.pdbx_description
1 polymer ?
#
loop_
_entity_poly.entity_id
_entity_poly.type
_entity_poly.pdbx_seq_one_letter_code
_entity_poly.pdbx_strand_id
1 'polypeptide(L)' 'MDKVGRLVYEEEGFEVYQVRGHFEVYRNGKWFGSADTLKEAIQDIVEEMKKEYE' A
#
# COMPACT_ATOMS: atom_id res chain seq x y z
N MET A 1 0.06 -6.07 18.01
CA MET A 1 0.47 -6.04 17.80
C MET A 1 0.96 -5.83 16.87
N ASP A 2 1.05 -6.21 16.17
CA ASP A 2 1.81 -6.10 15.40
C ASP A 2 1.49 -5.95 14.09
N LYS A 3 1.99 -5.11 13.29
CA LYS A 3 1.88 -5.10 11.97
C LYS A 3 2.52 -6.22 11.45
N VAL A 4 2.00 -6.78 10.43
CA VAL A 4 2.56 -7.89 9.88
C VAL A 4 3.41 -7.38 8.79
N GLY A 5 4.61 -7.65 8.68
CA GLY A 5 5.50 -7.30 7.61
C GLY A 5 6.29 -6.05 7.87
N ARG A 6 6.98 -5.56 6.84
CA ARG A 6 7.91 -4.50 6.99
C ARG A 6 7.51 -3.38 6.06
N LEU A 7 7.54 -2.16 6.52
CA LEU A 7 7.20 -1.00 5.72
C LEU A 7 8.25 -0.83 4.62
N VAL A 8 7.83 -0.82 3.37
CA VAL A 8 8.75 -0.68 2.25
C VAL A 8 8.45 0.55 1.39
N TYR A 9 7.31 1.20 1.59
CA TYR A 9 6.97 2.38 0.80
C TYR A 9 5.91 3.18 1.52
N GLU A 10 6.00 4.50 1.44
CA GLU A 10 5.04 5.36 2.10
C GLU A 10 4.89 6.64 1.30
N GLU A 11 3.66 7.08 1.06
CA GLU A 11 3.41 8.32 0.35
C GLU A 11 1.98 8.78 0.58
N GLU A 12 1.80 10.05 0.96
CA GLU A 12 0.48 10.64 1.08
C GLU A 12 -0.48 9.83 1.94
N GLY A 13 0.02 9.29 3.03
CA GLY A 13 -0.83 8.52 3.93
C GLY A 13 -0.96 7.06 3.55
N PHE A 14 -0.50 6.67 2.38
CA PHE A 14 -0.47 5.27 1.99
C PHE A 14 0.79 4.63 2.51
N GLU A 15 0.68 3.40 2.98
CA GLU A 15 1.82 2.63 3.46
C GLU A 15 1.76 1.25 2.84
N VAL A 16 2.89 0.76 2.37
CA VAL A 16 2.96 -0.58 1.80
C VAL A 16 3.86 -1.42 2.67
N TYR A 17 3.36 -2.57 3.07
CA TYR A 17 4.11 -3.50 3.89
C TYR A 17 4.39 -4.78 3.12
N GLN A 18 5.63 -5.23 3.19
CA GLN A 18 6.00 -6.48 2.57
C GLN A 18 5.74 -7.60 3.55
N VAL A 19 4.89 -8.54 3.18
CA VAL A 19 4.64 -9.70 4.01
C VAL A 19 5.06 -10.92 3.21
N ARG A 20 4.91 -12.10 3.78
CA ARG A 20 5.34 -13.29 3.09
C ARG A 20 4.47 -13.50 1.87
N GLY A 21 5.05 -13.46 0.69
CA GLY A 21 4.35 -13.79 -0.54
C GLY A 21 3.62 -12.65 -1.25
N HIS A 22 3.49 -11.50 -0.60
CA HIS A 22 2.80 -10.40 -1.26
C HIS A 22 3.01 -9.10 -0.50
N PHE A 23 2.28 -8.05 -0.88
CA PHE A 23 2.38 -6.74 -0.25
C PHE A 23 0.99 -6.30 0.18
N GLU A 24 0.92 -5.65 1.34
CA GLU A 24 -0.33 -5.12 1.84
C GLU A 24 -0.27 -3.61 1.83
N VAL A 25 -1.34 -2.97 1.42
CA VAL A 25 -1.42 -1.52 1.33
C VAL A 25 -2.41 -1.01 2.37
N TYR A 26 -1.98 -0.01 3.14
CA TYR A 26 -2.83 0.64 4.11
C TYR A 26 -2.93 2.11 3.78
N ARG A 27 -4.03 2.73 4.13
CA ARG A 27 -4.19 4.15 3.94
C ARG A 27 -4.70 4.74 5.24
N ASN A 28 -3.90 5.63 5.84
CA ASN A 28 -4.25 6.27 7.10
C ASN A 28 -4.62 5.25 8.17
N GLY A 29 -3.90 4.14 8.20
CA GLY A 29 -4.11 3.11 9.20
C GLY A 29 -5.15 2.08 8.85
N LYS A 30 -5.85 2.24 7.74
CA LYS A 30 -6.87 1.28 7.34
C LYS A 30 -6.41 0.48 6.15
N TRP A 31 -6.75 -0.79 6.12
CA TRP A 31 -6.37 -1.65 5.02
C TRP A 31 -7.02 -1.17 3.73
N PHE A 32 -6.22 -1.04 2.70
CA PHE A 32 -6.68 -0.56 1.41
C PHE A 32 -6.74 -1.67 0.37
N GLY A 33 -5.73 -2.52 0.33
CA GLY A 33 -5.71 -3.61 -0.63
C GLY A 33 -4.40 -4.36 -0.55
N SER A 34 -4.20 -5.26 -1.49
CA SER A 34 -2.97 -6.04 -1.53
C SER A 34 -2.52 -6.16 -2.97
N ALA A 35 -1.27 -6.56 -3.16
CA ALA A 35 -0.69 -6.72 -4.48
C ALA A 35 0.38 -7.79 -4.44
N ASP A 36 0.68 -8.37 -5.58
CA ASP A 36 1.69 -9.41 -5.66
C ASP A 36 3.10 -8.84 -5.72
N THR A 37 3.25 -7.61 -6.20
CA THR A 37 4.55 -6.99 -6.31
C THR A 37 4.48 -5.56 -5.80
N LEU A 38 5.62 -5.01 -5.44
CA LEU A 38 5.69 -3.63 -4.99
C LEU A 38 5.26 -2.68 -6.09
N LYS A 39 5.64 -2.98 -7.31
CA LYS A 39 5.27 -2.15 -8.44
C LYS A 39 3.76 -2.05 -8.57
N GLU A 40 3.06 -3.15 -8.42
CA GLU A 40 1.61 -3.14 -8.49
C GLU A 40 1.01 -2.36 -7.33
N ALA A 41 1.59 -2.51 -6.15
CA ALA A 41 1.08 -1.79 -4.99
C ALA A 41 1.19 -0.28 -5.21
N ILE A 42 2.34 0.17 -5.70
CA ILE A 42 2.55 1.59 -5.95
C ILE A 42 1.61 2.07 -7.05
N GLN A 43 1.40 1.25 -8.06
CA GLN A 43 0.53 1.63 -9.15
C GLN A 43 -0.91 1.81 -8.66
N ASP A 44 -1.37 0.95 -7.77
CA ASP A 44 -2.69 1.09 -7.20
C ASP A 44 -2.82 2.40 -6.43
N ILE A 45 -1.77 2.78 -5.70
CA ILE A 45 -1.76 4.02 -4.95
C ILE A 45 -1.85 5.21 -5.90
N VAL A 46 -1.07 5.16 -6.98
CA VAL A 46 -1.07 6.25 -7.96
C VAL A 46 -2.44 6.38 -8.60
N GLU A 47 -3.07 5.27 -8.94
CA GLU A 47 -4.39 5.30 -9.54
C GLU A 47 -5.41 5.93 -8.59
N GLU A 48 -5.32 5.59 -7.32
CA GLU A 48 -6.25 6.13 -6.36
C GLU A 48 -6.05 7.63 -6.18
N MET A 49 -4.80 8.06 -6.16
CA MET A 49 -4.51 9.47 -6.02
C MET A 49 -5.01 10.26 -7.23
N LYS A 50 -4.89 9.66 -8.41
CA LYS A 50 -5.40 10.33 -9.60
C LYS A 50 -6.89 10.53 -9.54
N LYS A 51 -7.60 9.53 -9.05
CA LYS A 51 -9.04 9.65 -8.94
C LYS A 51 -9.43 10.80 -8.03
N GLU A 52 -8.67 10.98 -6.97
CA GLU A 52 -9.00 12.00 -6.00
C GLU A 52 -8.74 13.40 -6.51
N TYR A 53 -7.83 13.54 -7.46
CA TYR A 53 -7.51 14.83 -7.97
C TYR A 53 -8.30 15.17 -9.22
N GLU A 54 -9.10 14.27 -9.67
CA GLU A 54 -9.98 14.56 -10.77
C GLU A 54 -11.35 14.98 -10.26
#